data_9f682df2bb3a7a28e0605612945bdd81
#
_entry.id   9f682df2bb3a7a28e0605612945bdd81
#
_cell.length_a   1.000
_cell.length_b   1.000
_cell.length_c   1.000
_cell.angle_alpha   90.00
_cell.angle_beta   90.00
_cell.angle_gamma   90.00
#
_symmetry.space_group_name_H-M   'P 1'
#
loop_
_entity.id
_entity.type
_entity.pdbx_description
1 polymer ?
#
loop_
_entity_poly.entity_id
_entity_poly.type
_entity_poly.pdbx_seq_one_letter_code
_entity_poly.pdbx_strand_id
1 'polypeptide(L)'
;MKLLIKQLSTTLVLLFSLYLGGSAQERFVDKIYYSFNVVASKVGKDIGALEIEQRIGYYVCKDFGVYLPIGIAECLYNRSTTKNYDFQGKLGLGMAYRHFFNKADGLEVSLTGLATVGNYDFNYWQGRLMGAYAIRGKLRTTFLGVGLQYSSPYDNEFNGKTIHPCVMFGWAF
;
A
#
# COMPACT_ATOMS: atom_id res chain seq x y z
N MET A 1 -11.47 0.64 -24.81
CA MET A 1 -10.01 0.61 -24.59
C MET A 1 -9.60 0.85 -23.15
N LYS A 2 -10.05 1.92 -22.46
CA LYS A 2 -9.71 2.19 -21.03
C LYS A 2 -10.12 1.07 -20.07
N LEU A 3 -11.27 0.44 -20.25
CA LEU A 3 -11.75 -0.65 -19.38
C LEU A 3 -10.91 -1.92 -19.50
N LEU A 4 -10.47 -2.25 -20.72
CA LEU A 4 -9.63 -3.42 -20.99
C LEU A 4 -8.23 -3.29 -20.36
N ILE A 5 -7.65 -2.10 -20.41
CA ILE A 5 -6.36 -1.79 -19.78
C ILE A 5 -6.48 -1.89 -18.25
N LYS A 6 -7.60 -1.42 -17.69
CA LYS A 6 -7.90 -1.53 -16.25
C LYS A 6 -7.99 -2.99 -15.80
N GLN A 7 -8.72 -3.82 -16.52
CA GLN A 7 -8.83 -5.25 -16.21
C GLN A 7 -7.51 -5.99 -16.38
N LEU A 8 -6.74 -5.66 -17.43
CA LEU A 8 -5.45 -6.27 -17.68
C LEU A 8 -4.43 -5.95 -16.59
N SER A 9 -4.38 -4.69 -16.12
CA SER A 9 -3.48 -4.28 -15.03
C SER A 9 -3.82 -4.95 -13.71
N THR A 10 -5.10 -5.05 -13.36
CA THR A 10 -5.54 -5.73 -12.13
C THR A 10 -5.24 -7.23 -12.17
N THR A 11 -5.48 -7.87 -13.32
CA THR A 11 -5.18 -9.28 -13.51
C THR A 11 -3.67 -9.55 -13.50
N LEU A 12 -2.86 -8.67 -14.10
CA LEU A 12 -1.41 -8.78 -14.10
C LEU A 12 -0.83 -8.64 -12.69
N VAL A 13 -1.34 -7.69 -11.90
CA VAL A 13 -0.95 -7.50 -10.50
C VAL A 13 -1.30 -8.71 -9.65
N LEU A 14 -2.50 -9.30 -9.83
CA LEU A 14 -2.93 -10.52 -9.15
C LEU A 14 -2.10 -11.74 -9.56
N LEU A 15 -1.82 -11.92 -10.85
CA LEU A 15 -0.99 -13.02 -11.36
C LEU A 15 0.45 -12.91 -10.87
N PHE A 16 1.01 -11.69 -10.82
CA PHE A 16 2.38 -11.47 -10.32
C PHE A 16 2.49 -11.78 -8.82
N SER A 17 1.46 -11.41 -8.03
CA SER A 17 1.40 -11.75 -6.60
C SER A 17 1.28 -13.26 -6.34
N LEU A 18 0.56 -13.98 -7.19
CA LEU A 18 0.44 -15.45 -7.10
C LEU A 18 1.71 -16.17 -7.54
N TYR A 19 2.39 -15.66 -8.58
CA TYR A 19 3.62 -16.26 -9.11
C TYR A 19 4.81 -16.11 -8.16
N LEU A 20 4.97 -14.96 -7.51
CA LEU A 20 6.05 -14.74 -6.53
C LEU A 20 5.84 -15.55 -5.24
N GLY A 21 4.61 -15.90 -4.89
CA GLY A 21 4.31 -16.72 -3.72
C GLY A 21 4.65 -18.20 -3.86
N GLY A 22 4.92 -18.70 -5.09
CA GLY A 22 5.09 -20.14 -5.37
C GLY A 22 6.51 -20.64 -5.56
N SER A 23 7.53 -19.79 -5.69
CA SER A 23 8.87 -20.20 -6.12
C SER A 23 10.04 -19.79 -5.24
N ALA A 24 9.83 -19.67 -3.93
CA ALA A 24 10.85 -19.22 -2.98
C ALA A 24 11.88 -20.31 -2.67
N GLN A 25 13.00 -20.29 -3.34
CA GLN A 25 14.20 -21.06 -2.95
C GLN A 25 14.87 -20.43 -1.71
N GLU A 26 15.11 -21.24 -0.70
CA GLU A 26 15.35 -20.91 0.72
C GLU A 26 16.57 -20.04 1.09
N ARG A 27 17.44 -19.60 0.21
CA ARG A 27 18.68 -18.87 0.60
C ARG A 27 18.81 -17.42 0.10
N PHE A 28 18.05 -17.01 -0.88
CA PHE A 28 18.02 -15.63 -1.35
C PHE A 28 16.82 -14.85 -0.78
N VAL A 29 15.81 -15.58 -0.33
CA VAL A 29 14.50 -15.12 0.09
C VAL A 29 14.51 -14.43 1.46
N ASP A 30 15.42 -14.79 2.34
CA ASP A 30 15.49 -14.20 3.70
C ASP A 30 15.80 -12.69 3.71
N LYS A 31 16.20 -12.14 2.58
CA LYS A 31 16.54 -10.72 2.43
C LYS A 31 15.53 -9.92 1.60
N ILE A 32 14.60 -10.59 0.92
CA ILE A 32 13.58 -9.90 0.12
C ILE A 32 12.41 -9.51 1.02
N TYR A 33 12.09 -8.23 1.03
CA TYR A 33 10.85 -7.73 1.61
C TYR A 33 9.78 -7.74 0.54
N TYR A 34 8.74 -8.54 0.72
CA TYR A 34 7.60 -8.58 -0.17
C TYR A 34 6.31 -8.63 0.65
N SER A 35 5.38 -7.72 0.36
CA SER A 35 4.05 -7.76 0.93
C SER A 35 3.00 -7.23 -0.04
N PHE A 36 1.78 -7.72 0.14
CA PHE A 36 0.58 -7.26 -0.54
C PHE A 36 -0.38 -6.70 0.52
N ASN A 37 -0.85 -5.49 0.34
CA ASN A 37 -1.64 -4.79 1.31
C ASN A 37 -2.87 -4.17 0.67
N VAL A 38 -3.96 -4.14 1.41
CA VAL A 38 -5.16 -3.35 1.13
C VAL A 38 -5.25 -2.29 2.21
N VAL A 39 -5.33 -1.04 1.79
CA VAL A 39 -5.39 0.11 2.70
C VAL A 39 -6.64 0.92 2.43
N ALA A 40 -7.43 1.15 3.45
CA ALA A 40 -8.56 2.06 3.40
C ALA A 40 -8.21 3.34 4.16
N SER A 41 -8.43 4.49 3.51
CA SER A 41 -8.04 5.80 4.04
C SER A 41 -8.94 6.92 3.50
N LYS A 42 -8.65 8.15 3.90
CA LYS A 42 -9.15 9.35 3.21
C LYS A 42 -7.97 10.12 2.63
N VAL A 43 -8.14 10.68 1.44
CA VAL A 43 -7.13 11.50 0.74
C VAL A 43 -7.50 12.96 0.65
N GLY A 44 -8.69 13.30 1.13
CA GLY A 44 -9.21 14.66 1.21
C GLY A 44 -10.39 14.72 2.18
N LYS A 45 -10.97 15.89 2.34
CA LYS A 45 -12.08 16.09 3.27
C LYS A 45 -13.28 15.20 2.95
N ASP A 46 -13.58 15.04 1.64
CA ASP A 46 -14.74 14.31 1.13
C ASP A 46 -14.36 13.14 0.21
N ILE A 47 -13.09 12.73 0.19
CA ILE A 47 -12.59 11.69 -0.72
C ILE A 47 -12.07 10.52 0.11
N GLY A 48 -12.80 9.41 0.08
CA GLY A 48 -12.30 8.13 0.56
C GLY A 48 -11.40 7.49 -0.48
N ALA A 49 -10.46 6.65 -0.07
CA ALA A 49 -9.61 5.87 -0.96
C ALA A 49 -9.50 4.43 -0.47
N LEU A 50 -9.63 3.51 -1.39
CA LEU A 50 -9.28 2.10 -1.22
C LEU A 50 -8.05 1.83 -2.08
N GLU A 51 -6.98 1.38 -1.46
CA GLU A 51 -5.70 1.17 -2.12
C GLU A 51 -5.30 -0.29 -2.07
N ILE A 52 -4.84 -0.82 -3.20
CA ILE A 52 -4.12 -2.09 -3.28
C ILE A 52 -2.65 -1.73 -3.49
N GLU A 53 -1.79 -2.16 -2.57
CA GLU A 53 -0.38 -1.80 -2.53
C GLU A 53 0.48 -3.06 -2.47
N GLN A 54 1.43 -3.18 -3.39
CA GLN A 54 2.52 -4.15 -3.33
C GLN A 54 3.78 -3.44 -2.84
N ARG A 55 4.50 -4.06 -1.92
CA ARG A 55 5.78 -3.59 -1.43
C ARG A 55 6.85 -4.59 -1.80
N ILE A 56 7.83 -4.15 -2.55
CA ILE A 56 8.98 -4.95 -2.96
C ILE A 56 10.23 -4.26 -2.45
N GLY A 57 11.07 -4.97 -1.74
CA GLY A 57 12.26 -4.35 -1.14
C GLY A 57 13.23 -5.36 -0.57
N TYR A 58 14.05 -4.87 0.34
CA TYR A 58 15.17 -5.61 0.89
C TYR A 58 15.29 -5.38 2.40
N TYR A 59 15.54 -6.45 3.14
CA TYR A 59 15.92 -6.34 4.55
C TYR A 59 17.39 -5.91 4.68
N VAL A 60 17.60 -4.69 5.16
CA VAL A 60 18.92 -4.14 5.45
C VAL A 60 19.55 -4.84 6.65
N CYS A 61 18.72 -5.16 7.65
CA CYS A 61 19.09 -6.00 8.76
C CYS A 61 17.89 -6.88 9.16
N LYS A 62 18.05 -7.72 10.17
CA LYS A 62 17.07 -8.74 10.57
C LYS A 62 15.61 -8.24 10.67
N ASP A 63 15.45 -7.05 11.24
CA ASP A 63 14.11 -6.52 11.57
C ASP A 63 13.76 -5.26 10.76
N PHE A 64 14.70 -4.70 9.97
CA PHE A 64 14.52 -3.46 9.24
C PHE A 64 14.67 -3.64 7.74
N GLY A 65 13.66 -3.23 7.00
CA GLY A 65 13.62 -3.28 5.54
C GLY A 65 13.30 -1.92 4.91
N VAL A 66 13.74 -1.77 3.67
CA VAL A 66 13.39 -0.67 2.77
C VAL A 66 12.67 -1.24 1.57
N TYR A 67 11.67 -0.53 1.04
CA TYR A 67 10.84 -1.05 -0.04
C TYR A 67 10.33 0.03 -0.98
N LEU A 68 9.98 -0.41 -2.18
CA LEU A 68 9.24 0.35 -3.18
C LEU A 68 7.77 -0.07 -3.10
N PRO A 69 6.86 0.79 -2.63
CA PRO A 69 5.44 0.56 -2.75
C PRO A 69 4.99 0.90 -4.17
N ILE A 70 4.26 0.00 -4.78
CA ILE A 70 3.59 0.17 -6.07
C ILE A 70 2.12 -0.13 -5.81
N GLY A 71 1.25 0.80 -6.14
CA GLY A 71 -0.16 0.65 -5.81
C GLY A 71 -1.12 1.21 -6.83
N ILE A 72 -2.36 0.80 -6.67
CA ILE A 72 -3.51 1.36 -7.36
C ILE A 72 -4.49 1.79 -6.28
N ALA A 73 -4.96 3.02 -6.37
CA ALA A 73 -6.02 3.54 -5.52
C ALA A 73 -7.28 3.77 -6.33
N GLU A 74 -8.40 3.40 -5.74
CA GLU A 74 -9.73 3.80 -6.18
C GLU A 74 -10.21 4.90 -5.24
N CYS A 75 -10.40 6.11 -5.78
CA CYS A 75 -10.88 7.25 -5.01
C CYS A 75 -12.40 7.37 -5.16
N LEU A 76 -13.10 7.40 -4.04
CA LEU A 76 -14.54 7.57 -3.95
C LEU A 76 -14.85 9.02 -3.61
N TYR A 77 -15.50 9.74 -4.53
CA TYR A 77 -15.94 11.11 -4.29
C TYR A 77 -17.30 11.11 -3.61
N ASN A 78 -17.43 11.83 -2.52
CA ASN A 78 -18.68 11.91 -1.76
C ASN A 78 -19.60 13.07 -2.24
N ARG A 79 -19.37 13.64 -3.43
CA ARG A 79 -20.19 14.72 -3.97
C ARG A 79 -21.08 14.21 -5.11
N SER A 80 -22.35 14.55 -5.05
CA SER A 80 -23.40 14.14 -6.00
C SER A 80 -23.24 14.65 -7.44
N THR A 81 -22.26 15.48 -7.73
CA THR A 81 -22.05 16.14 -9.03
C THR A 81 -20.75 15.78 -9.74
N THR A 82 -19.88 14.96 -9.14
CA THR A 82 -18.58 14.55 -9.70
C THR A 82 -18.53 13.05 -9.95
N LYS A 83 -17.66 12.62 -10.87
CA LYS A 83 -17.37 11.19 -11.09
C LYS A 83 -17.12 10.50 -9.75
N ASN A 84 -17.88 9.45 -9.48
CA ASN A 84 -17.80 8.75 -8.20
C ASN A 84 -16.51 7.95 -8.02
N TYR A 85 -15.73 7.70 -9.09
CA TYR A 85 -14.54 6.83 -9.05
C TYR A 85 -13.45 7.37 -9.95
N ASP A 86 -12.24 7.41 -9.41
CA ASP A 86 -11.03 7.68 -10.16
C ASP A 86 -9.93 6.69 -9.75
N PHE A 87 -9.44 5.91 -10.72
CA PHE A 87 -8.35 4.97 -10.50
C PHE A 87 -7.01 5.67 -10.70
N GLN A 88 -6.15 5.58 -9.71
CA GLN A 88 -4.85 6.22 -9.70
C GLN A 88 -3.74 5.22 -9.46
N GLY A 89 -2.73 5.23 -10.34
CA GLY A 89 -1.46 4.54 -10.08
C GLY A 89 -0.63 5.32 -9.07
N LYS A 90 0.06 4.60 -8.19
CA LYS A 90 0.95 5.18 -7.17
C LYS A 90 2.29 4.48 -7.15
N LEU A 91 3.33 5.26 -6.89
CA LEU A 91 4.69 4.80 -6.70
C LEU A 91 5.33 5.56 -5.55
N GLY A 92 6.26 4.94 -4.84
CA GLY A 92 6.90 5.62 -3.73
C GLY A 92 8.11 4.92 -3.14
N LEU A 93 8.43 5.31 -1.91
CA LEU A 93 9.48 4.74 -1.09
C LEU A 93 8.95 4.48 0.31
N GLY A 94 9.44 3.43 0.94
CA GLY A 94 9.07 3.13 2.30
C GLY A 94 10.14 2.37 3.07
N MET A 95 9.95 2.35 4.38
CA MET A 95 10.75 1.56 5.31
C MET A 95 9.83 0.91 6.34
N ALA A 96 10.24 -0.25 6.83
CA ALA A 96 9.51 -0.97 7.86
C ALA A 96 10.48 -1.57 8.88
N TYR A 97 10.08 -1.49 10.13
CA TYR A 97 10.70 -2.23 11.22
C TYR A 97 9.70 -3.28 11.67
N ARG A 98 10.08 -4.58 11.60
CA ARG A 98 9.23 -5.73 11.96
C ARG A 98 9.93 -6.57 13.00
N HIS A 99 9.34 -6.68 14.15
CA HIS A 99 9.87 -7.46 15.25
C HIS A 99 8.88 -8.54 15.69
N PHE A 100 9.35 -9.80 15.79
CA PHE A 100 8.59 -10.90 16.32
C PHE A 100 9.01 -11.18 17.76
N PHE A 101 8.07 -11.06 18.71
CA PHE A 101 8.33 -11.35 20.13
C PHE A 101 8.26 -12.86 20.44
N ASN A 102 7.62 -13.63 19.57
CA ASN A 102 7.56 -15.08 19.65
C ASN A 102 7.56 -15.69 18.23
N LYS A 103 7.35 -17.00 18.11
CA LYS A 103 7.37 -17.69 16.81
C LYS A 103 6.19 -17.30 15.91
N ALA A 104 5.10 -16.81 16.47
CA ALA A 104 3.86 -16.51 15.76
C ALA A 104 3.56 -15.01 15.66
N ASP A 105 3.84 -14.24 16.70
CA ASP A 105 3.32 -12.88 16.85
C ASP A 105 4.42 -11.83 16.82
N GLY A 106 4.13 -10.73 16.15
CA GLY A 106 5.03 -9.60 16.04
C GLY A 106 4.31 -8.27 15.81
N LEU A 107 5.09 -7.23 15.72
CA LEU A 107 4.66 -5.89 15.33
C LEU A 107 5.48 -5.41 14.15
N GLU A 108 4.83 -4.69 13.26
CA GLU A 108 5.48 -3.91 12.21
C GLU A 108 5.13 -2.45 12.39
N VAL A 109 6.14 -1.60 12.33
CA VAL A 109 5.96 -0.15 12.16
C VAL A 109 6.52 0.23 10.79
N SER A 110 5.73 0.87 9.96
CA SER A 110 6.16 1.27 8.62
C SER A 110 5.88 2.74 8.34
N LEU A 111 6.81 3.36 7.61
CA LEU A 111 6.69 4.70 7.06
C LEU A 111 6.76 4.60 5.55
N THR A 112 5.76 5.14 4.86
CA THR A 112 5.63 5.09 3.40
C THR A 112 5.37 6.48 2.85
N GLY A 113 6.13 6.88 1.84
CA GLY A 113 5.85 8.05 1.01
C GLY A 113 5.40 7.57 -0.37
N LEU A 114 4.28 8.08 -0.86
CA LEU A 114 3.68 7.72 -2.16
C LEU A 114 3.29 8.97 -2.92
N ALA A 115 3.39 8.90 -4.24
CA ALA A 115 2.88 9.92 -5.14
C ALA A 115 2.02 9.26 -6.23
N THR A 116 0.97 9.94 -6.67
CA THR A 116 0.22 9.52 -7.85
C THR A 116 1.08 9.69 -9.09
N VAL A 117 1.03 8.69 -9.99
CA VAL A 117 1.80 8.66 -11.24
C VAL A 117 0.82 8.55 -12.40
N GLY A 118 0.78 9.59 -13.22
CA GLY A 118 -0.12 9.67 -14.37
C GLY A 118 -0.80 11.03 -14.48
N ASN A 119 -1.59 11.19 -15.53
CA ASN A 119 -2.39 12.41 -15.75
C ASN A 119 -3.81 12.13 -15.27
N TYR A 120 -4.07 12.45 -14.01
CA TYR A 120 -5.36 12.32 -13.37
C TYR A 120 -5.94 13.70 -13.04
N ASP A 121 -7.25 13.79 -12.95
CA ASP A 121 -7.96 15.01 -12.54
C ASP A 121 -7.61 15.43 -11.08
N PHE A 122 -7.17 14.46 -10.27
CA PHE A 122 -6.78 14.68 -8.89
C PHE A 122 -5.46 13.96 -8.59
N ASN A 123 -4.38 14.71 -8.49
CA ASN A 123 -3.05 14.22 -8.15
C ASN A 123 -2.64 14.68 -6.77
N TYR A 124 -1.98 13.79 -6.02
CA TYR A 124 -1.50 14.09 -4.67
C TYR A 124 -0.29 13.24 -4.30
N TRP A 125 0.46 13.71 -3.31
CA TRP A 125 1.40 12.87 -2.59
C TRP A 125 0.88 12.58 -1.19
N GLN A 126 1.31 11.47 -0.62
CA GLN A 126 0.92 11.06 0.72
C GLN A 126 2.11 10.51 1.50
N GLY A 127 2.11 10.80 2.80
CA GLY A 127 2.95 10.15 3.79
C GLY A 127 2.08 9.31 4.71
N ARG A 128 2.47 8.07 4.98
CA ARG A 128 1.70 7.14 5.82
C ARG A 128 2.59 6.52 6.88
N LEU A 129 2.18 6.67 8.14
CA LEU A 129 2.76 5.98 9.29
C LEU A 129 1.78 4.90 9.76
N MET A 130 2.21 3.65 9.77
CA MET A 130 1.40 2.49 10.14
C MET A 130 2.02 1.72 11.28
N GLY A 131 1.18 1.27 12.22
CA GLY A 131 1.49 0.21 13.15
C GLY A 131 0.61 -1.01 12.84
N ALA A 132 1.20 -2.18 12.68
CA ALA A 132 0.48 -3.40 12.33
C ALA A 132 0.86 -4.56 13.24
N TYR A 133 -0.13 -5.32 13.65
CA TYR A 133 0.06 -6.61 14.29
C TYR A 133 0.34 -7.65 13.20
N ALA A 134 1.41 -8.43 13.40
CA ALA A 134 1.89 -9.42 12.44
C ALA A 134 1.68 -10.82 13.00
N ILE A 135 0.93 -11.65 12.28
CA ILE A 135 0.69 -13.05 12.64
C ILE A 135 1.43 -13.93 11.63
N ARG A 136 2.47 -14.60 12.08
CA ARG A 136 3.28 -15.51 11.25
C ARG A 136 2.58 -16.85 11.11
N GLY A 137 2.15 -17.18 9.90
CA GLY A 137 1.72 -18.51 9.52
C GLY A 137 2.86 -19.35 8.93
N LYS A 138 2.55 -20.57 8.49
CA LYS A 138 3.54 -21.48 7.86
C LYS A 138 4.06 -20.96 6.53
N LEU A 139 3.22 -20.33 5.73
CA LEU A 139 3.55 -19.88 4.37
C LEU A 139 3.58 -18.35 4.21
N ARG A 140 2.93 -17.63 5.10
CA ARG A 140 2.80 -16.18 5.01
C ARG A 140 2.63 -15.53 6.38
N THR A 141 2.98 -14.27 6.47
CA THR A 141 2.66 -13.41 7.61
C THR A 141 1.46 -12.54 7.25
N THR A 142 0.43 -12.53 8.08
CA THR A 142 -0.75 -11.69 7.93
C THR A 142 -0.58 -10.43 8.79
N PHE A 143 -0.97 -9.28 8.26
CA PHE A 143 -0.93 -8.00 8.96
C PHE A 143 -2.32 -7.42 9.13
N LEU A 144 -2.56 -6.87 10.30
CA LEU A 144 -3.69 -6.00 10.58
C LEU A 144 -3.16 -4.72 11.22
N GLY A 145 -3.34 -3.60 10.55
CA GLY A 145 -2.71 -2.35 10.94
C GLY A 145 -3.66 -1.17 10.96
N VAL A 146 -3.25 -0.20 11.77
CA VAL A 146 -3.87 1.13 11.85
C VAL A 146 -2.78 2.18 11.78
N GLY A 147 -3.13 3.35 11.30
CA GLY A 147 -2.15 4.42 11.18
C GLY A 147 -2.73 5.77 10.85
N LEU A 148 -1.84 6.68 10.50
CA LEU A 148 -2.16 8.02 10.06
C LEU A 148 -1.62 8.23 8.65
N GLN A 149 -2.44 8.82 7.80
CA GLN A 149 -2.08 9.22 6.45
C GLN A 149 -2.20 10.73 6.33
N TYR A 150 -1.10 11.36 5.94
CA TYR A 150 -1.06 12.73 5.47
C TYR A 150 -1.21 12.73 3.95
N SER A 151 -2.07 13.57 3.41
CA SER A 151 -2.27 13.73 1.96
C SER A 151 -2.18 15.19 1.59
N SER A 152 -1.46 15.48 0.52
CA SER A 152 -1.30 16.84 -0.04
C SER A 152 -1.56 16.80 -1.54
N PRO A 153 -2.66 17.37 -2.01
CA PRO A 153 -2.92 17.53 -3.43
C PRO A 153 -1.85 18.37 -4.11
N TYR A 154 -1.58 18.13 -5.38
CA TYR A 154 -0.71 18.99 -6.19
C TYR A 154 -1.42 20.29 -6.58
N ASP A 155 -2.73 20.22 -6.83
CA ASP A 155 -3.57 21.37 -7.10
C ASP A 155 -4.39 21.77 -5.86
N ASN A 156 -4.39 23.05 -5.54
CA ASN A 156 -5.10 23.60 -4.38
C ASN A 156 -6.63 23.67 -4.56
N GLU A 157 -7.16 23.38 -5.73
CA GLU A 157 -8.60 23.40 -6.02
C GLU A 157 -9.37 22.27 -5.32
N PHE A 158 -8.71 21.16 -5.00
CA PHE A 158 -9.32 19.99 -4.37
C PHE A 158 -8.85 19.82 -2.92
N ASN A 159 -9.43 20.51 -1.99
CA ASN A 159 -9.22 20.27 -0.56
C ASN A 159 -7.75 20.26 -0.10
N GLY A 160 -7.33 21.22 0.66
CA GLY A 160 -5.97 21.37 1.18
C GLY A 160 -5.38 20.13 1.85
N LYS A 161 -4.21 20.28 2.42
CA LYS A 161 -3.49 19.24 3.16
C LYS A 161 -4.35 18.65 4.27
N THR A 162 -4.41 17.32 4.35
CA THR A 162 -5.25 16.61 5.32
C THR A 162 -4.49 15.49 6.03
N ILE A 163 -4.87 15.22 7.28
CA ILE A 163 -4.41 14.05 8.03
C ILE A 163 -5.64 13.24 8.39
N HIS A 164 -5.61 11.96 8.06
CA HIS A 164 -6.71 11.03 8.35
C HIS A 164 -6.20 9.72 8.92
N PRO A 165 -7.00 9.03 9.74
CA PRO A 165 -6.73 7.65 10.10
C PRO A 165 -6.82 6.75 8.87
N CYS A 166 -6.04 5.67 8.87
CA CYS A 166 -6.08 4.63 7.86
C CYS A 166 -6.01 3.26 8.50
N VAL A 167 -6.56 2.27 7.82
CA VAL A 167 -6.50 0.87 8.23
C VAL A 167 -5.87 0.04 7.13
N MET A 168 -5.14 -1.00 7.50
CA MET A 168 -4.43 -1.87 6.57
C MET A 168 -4.69 -3.33 6.91
N PHE A 169 -4.93 -4.11 5.88
CA PHE A 169 -4.89 -5.56 5.93
C PHE A 169 -3.91 -6.05 4.86
N GLY A 170 -3.04 -7.00 5.19
CA GLY A 170 -2.05 -7.43 4.23
C GLY A 170 -1.39 -8.77 4.55
N TRP A 171 -0.56 -9.20 3.60
CA TRP A 171 0.24 -10.42 3.70
C TRP A 171 1.67 -10.14 3.25
N ALA A 172 2.65 -10.76 3.94
CA ALA A 172 4.01 -10.90 3.47
C ALA A 172 4.35 -12.38 3.25
N PHE A 173 5.23 -12.62 2.31
CA PHE A 173 5.69 -13.94 1.90
C PHE A 173 7.19 -14.09 2.13
#